data_62ae6ca8711e651a0ff3854f3242f7f0
#
_entry.id   62ae6ca8711e651a0ff3854f3242f7f0
#
_cell.length_a   1.000
_cell.length_b   1.000
_cell.length_c   1.000
_cell.angle_alpha   90.00
_cell.angle_beta   90.00
_cell.angle_gamma   90.00
#
_symmetry.space_group_name_H-M   'P 1'
#
loop_
_entity.id
_entity.type
_entity.pdbx_description
1 polymer ?
#
loop_
_entity_poly.entity_id
_entity_poly.type
_entity_poly.pdbx_seq_one_letter_code
_entity_poly.pdbx_strand_id
1 'polypeptide(L)'
;MLGFVKKADFSQGPYRWLTVASPEEPNGTELHLALNDNPAARAYQEAMFQQGQPAAMFYTDDVKGDFERIKARGAEFTMPPTEVTGSTIAQLNDTCGNLIQIVQLARW
;
A
#
# COMPACT_ATOMS: atom_id res chain seq x y z
N MET A 1 3.13 9.26 -1.21
CA MET A 1 3.80 8.03 -1.68
C MET A 1 3.08 7.40 -2.87
N LEU A 2 1.89 6.85 -2.67
CA LEU A 2 1.10 6.29 -3.79
C LEU A 2 0.23 7.32 -4.49
N GLY A 3 0.13 8.53 -3.97
CA GLY A 3 -0.69 9.59 -4.56
C GLY A 3 -2.16 9.52 -4.18
N PHE A 4 -2.53 8.69 -3.22
CA PHE A 4 -3.90 8.61 -2.72
C PHE A 4 -4.29 9.90 -2.01
N VAL A 5 -5.55 10.25 -2.10
CA VAL A 5 -6.09 11.48 -1.50
C VAL A 5 -7.02 11.14 -0.35
N LYS A 6 -7.07 12.02 0.66
CA LYS A 6 -7.97 11.85 1.79
C LYS A 6 -9.42 12.01 1.33
N LYS A 7 -10.25 11.03 1.66
CA LYS A 7 -11.66 10.99 1.25
C LYS A 7 -12.57 11.33 2.41
N ALA A 8 -12.33 10.72 3.58
CA ALA A 8 -13.10 10.97 4.78
C ALA A 8 -12.17 11.04 5.98
N ASP A 9 -12.48 11.93 6.91
CA ASP A 9 -11.71 12.09 8.14
C ASP A 9 -12.62 12.69 9.21
N PHE A 10 -13.14 11.83 10.09
CA PHE A 10 -13.89 12.31 11.24
C PHE A 10 -13.57 11.47 12.47
N SER A 11 -13.69 12.09 13.63
CA SER A 11 -13.33 11.50 14.92
C SER A 11 -14.50 11.56 15.86
N GLN A 12 -14.64 10.51 16.70
CA GLN A 12 -15.59 10.51 17.80
C GLN A 12 -14.96 9.76 18.98
N GLY A 13 -14.64 10.49 20.04
CA GLY A 13 -13.94 9.91 21.18
C GLY A 13 -12.56 9.37 20.76
N PRO A 14 -12.23 8.13 21.14
CA PRO A 14 -10.95 7.51 20.74
C PRO A 14 -10.93 7.00 19.30
N TYR A 15 -12.06 7.07 18.59
CA TYR A 15 -12.17 6.52 17.24
C TYR A 15 -11.95 7.60 16.20
N ARG A 16 -11.22 7.23 15.16
CA ARG A 16 -11.04 8.06 13.99
C ARG A 16 -11.34 7.24 12.75
N TRP A 17 -12.24 7.78 11.92
CA TRP A 17 -12.53 7.20 10.62
C TRP A 17 -11.77 7.99 9.57
N LEU A 18 -10.70 7.41 9.07
CA LEU A 18 -9.83 8.05 8.08
C LEU A 18 -9.74 7.14 6.88
N THR A 19 -10.11 7.66 5.72
CA THR A 19 -9.99 6.91 4.48
C THR A 19 -9.27 7.72 3.42
N VAL A 20 -8.64 7.00 2.49
CA VAL A 20 -8.02 7.56 1.31
C VAL A 20 -8.53 6.81 0.09
N ALA A 21 -8.51 7.48 -1.05
CA ALA A 21 -8.94 6.91 -2.32
C ALA A 21 -7.93 7.23 -3.40
N SER A 22 -7.85 6.38 -4.42
CA SER A 22 -7.06 6.69 -5.61
C SER A 22 -7.70 7.87 -6.36
N PRO A 23 -6.90 8.84 -6.82
CA PRO A 23 -7.44 9.92 -7.66
C PRO A 23 -8.02 9.42 -8.98
N GLU A 24 -7.66 8.19 -9.40
CA GLU A 24 -8.24 7.57 -10.59
C GLU A 24 -9.64 7.03 -10.34
N GLU A 25 -9.99 6.77 -9.08
CA GLU A 25 -11.29 6.26 -8.67
C GLU A 25 -11.81 7.05 -7.46
N PRO A 26 -12.06 8.36 -7.61
CA PRO A 26 -12.36 9.20 -6.44
C PRO A 26 -13.68 8.85 -5.74
N ASN A 27 -14.60 8.18 -6.41
CA ASN A 27 -15.86 7.72 -5.84
C ASN A 27 -15.94 6.20 -5.74
N GLY A 28 -14.81 5.51 -5.90
CA GLY A 28 -14.73 4.06 -5.82
C GLY A 28 -14.29 3.56 -4.46
N THR A 29 -13.44 2.57 -4.47
CA THR A 29 -12.95 1.91 -3.26
C THR A 29 -12.14 2.87 -2.38
N GLU A 30 -12.44 2.86 -1.08
CA GLU A 30 -11.70 3.62 -0.08
C GLU A 30 -10.87 2.67 0.77
N LEU A 31 -9.66 3.11 1.11
CA LEU A 31 -8.79 2.39 2.04
C LEU A 31 -8.90 3.03 3.41
N HIS A 32 -9.31 2.26 4.41
CA HIS A 32 -9.41 2.73 5.79
C HIS A 32 -8.04 2.63 6.46
N LEU A 33 -7.58 3.75 7.02
CA LEU A 33 -6.33 3.81 7.79
C LEU A 33 -6.68 3.84 9.27
N ALA A 34 -6.17 2.85 10.01
CA ALA A 34 -6.49 2.69 11.43
C ALA A 34 -5.24 2.75 12.28
N LEU A 35 -5.40 3.22 13.51
CA LEU A 35 -4.34 3.12 14.51
C LEU A 35 -4.09 1.65 14.86
N ASN A 36 -2.84 1.31 15.08
CA ASN A 36 -2.43 -0.04 15.43
C ASN A 36 -2.32 -0.19 16.94
N ASP A 37 -3.44 0.01 17.64
CA ASP A 37 -3.50 0.00 19.10
C ASP A 37 -4.02 -1.31 19.69
N ASN A 38 -4.52 -2.22 18.85
CA ASN A 38 -4.95 -3.55 19.26
C ASN A 38 -3.72 -4.49 19.31
N PRO A 39 -3.46 -5.18 20.45
CA PRO A 39 -2.29 -6.06 20.54
C PRO A 39 -2.27 -7.17 19.50
N ALA A 40 -3.42 -7.72 19.13
CA ALA A 40 -3.49 -8.75 18.09
C ALA A 40 -3.12 -8.19 16.72
N ALA A 41 -3.59 -6.97 16.42
CA ALA A 41 -3.25 -6.30 15.16
C ALA A 41 -1.76 -5.98 15.09
N ARG A 42 -1.16 -5.52 16.18
CA ARG A 42 0.28 -5.26 16.24
C ARG A 42 1.09 -6.53 16.02
N ALA A 43 0.72 -7.63 16.69
CA ALA A 43 1.42 -8.90 16.53
C ALA A 43 1.34 -9.41 15.10
N TYR A 44 0.18 -9.31 14.48
CA TYR A 44 -0.02 -9.70 13.08
C TYR A 44 0.84 -8.84 12.14
N GLN A 45 0.79 -7.52 12.32
CA GLN A 45 1.55 -6.58 11.49
C GLN A 45 3.05 -6.86 11.57
N GLU A 46 3.59 -7.02 12.79
CA GLU A 46 5.00 -7.31 12.99
C GLU A 46 5.41 -8.63 12.36
N ALA A 47 4.60 -9.67 12.51
CA ALA A 47 4.89 -10.98 11.94
C ALA A 47 4.91 -10.93 10.40
N MET A 48 3.94 -10.26 9.79
CA MET A 48 3.87 -10.11 8.34
C MET A 48 5.08 -9.33 7.81
N PHE A 49 5.44 -8.25 8.49
CA PHE A 49 6.58 -7.43 8.08
C PHE A 49 7.88 -8.23 8.15
N GLN A 50 8.10 -8.96 9.25
CA GLN A 50 9.32 -9.76 9.43
C GLN A 50 9.43 -10.90 8.43
N GLN A 51 8.30 -11.44 8.01
CA GLN A 51 8.27 -12.51 7.00
C GLN A 51 8.40 -11.97 5.56
N GLY A 52 8.44 -10.66 5.39
CA GLY A 52 8.49 -10.06 4.06
C GLY A 52 7.18 -10.16 3.29
N GLN A 53 6.06 -10.35 3.99
CA GLN A 53 4.75 -10.51 3.36
C GLN A 53 4.04 -9.17 3.22
N PRO A 54 3.43 -8.88 2.06
CA PRO A 54 2.71 -7.63 1.89
C PRO A 54 1.39 -7.63 2.67
N ALA A 55 1.08 -6.49 3.30
CA ALA A 55 -0.18 -6.28 3.98
C ALA A 55 -1.29 -5.87 3.02
N ALA A 56 -0.93 -5.28 1.90
CA ALA A 56 -1.87 -4.83 0.88
C ALA A 56 -1.23 -4.92 -0.50
N MET A 57 -2.08 -5.04 -1.50
CA MET A 57 -1.65 -5.16 -2.90
C MET A 57 -2.51 -4.22 -3.74
N PHE A 58 -1.86 -3.43 -4.59
CA PHE A 58 -2.54 -2.50 -5.48
C PHE A 58 -2.15 -2.79 -6.92
N TYR A 59 -3.11 -2.69 -7.82
CA TYR A 59 -2.87 -2.90 -9.24
C TYR A 59 -2.49 -1.61 -9.93
N THR A 60 -1.62 -1.70 -10.91
CA THR A 60 -1.18 -0.56 -11.73
C THR A 60 -0.99 -1.02 -13.18
N ASP A 61 -1.06 -0.07 -14.10
CA ASP A 61 -0.81 -0.31 -15.51
C ASP A 61 0.67 -0.14 -15.88
N ASP A 62 1.49 0.41 -14.99
CA ASP A 62 2.90 0.69 -15.26
C ASP A 62 3.72 0.60 -13.96
N VAL A 63 4.06 -0.62 -13.57
CA VAL A 63 4.80 -0.83 -12.31
C VAL A 63 6.20 -0.22 -12.37
N LYS A 64 6.86 -0.24 -13.50
CA LYS A 64 8.22 0.32 -13.64
C LYS A 64 8.22 1.83 -13.51
N GLY A 65 7.25 2.50 -14.13
CA GLY A 65 7.10 3.94 -14.00
C GLY A 65 6.69 4.34 -12.58
N ASP A 66 5.79 3.59 -11.97
CA ASP A 66 5.41 3.81 -10.57
C ASP A 66 6.60 3.62 -9.63
N PHE A 67 7.41 2.58 -9.85
CA PHE A 67 8.61 2.34 -9.07
C PHE A 67 9.54 3.56 -9.10
N GLU A 68 9.84 4.06 -10.28
CA GLU A 68 10.74 5.21 -10.44
C GLU A 68 10.17 6.46 -9.76
N ARG A 69 8.88 6.74 -9.95
CA ARG A 69 8.21 7.91 -9.38
C ARG A 69 8.15 7.85 -7.86
N ILE A 70 7.77 6.69 -7.30
CA ILE A 70 7.63 6.52 -5.86
C ILE A 70 8.99 6.51 -5.19
N LYS A 71 9.98 5.87 -5.80
CA LYS A 71 11.35 5.86 -5.30
C LYS A 71 11.94 7.27 -5.28
N ALA A 72 11.67 8.07 -6.32
CA ALA A 72 12.12 9.46 -6.38
C ALA A 72 11.54 10.32 -5.26
N ARG A 73 10.39 9.93 -4.70
CA ARG A 73 9.79 10.61 -3.55
C ARG A 73 10.33 10.13 -2.20
N GLY A 74 11.32 9.27 -2.21
CA GLY A 74 12.02 8.81 -1.01
C GLY A 74 11.55 7.49 -0.44
N ALA A 75 10.67 6.77 -1.11
CA ALA A 75 10.19 5.46 -0.64
C ALA A 75 11.29 4.40 -0.75
N GLU A 76 11.30 3.50 0.22
CA GLU A 76 12.22 2.35 0.23
C GLU A 76 11.51 1.14 -0.36
N PHE A 77 12.06 0.62 -1.46
CA PHE A 77 11.59 -0.62 -2.05
C PHE A 77 12.40 -1.80 -1.53
N THR A 78 11.71 -2.81 -1.03
CA THR A 78 12.34 -4.06 -0.61
C THR A 78 12.51 -5.02 -1.78
N MET A 79 11.76 -4.80 -2.87
CA MET A 79 11.88 -5.57 -4.09
C MET A 79 11.60 -4.64 -5.29
N PRO A 80 12.58 -4.50 -6.21
CA PRO A 80 12.36 -3.74 -7.44
C PRO A 80 11.40 -4.47 -8.37
N PRO A 81 10.96 -3.84 -9.48
CA PRO A 81 10.08 -4.52 -10.44
C PRO A 81 10.67 -5.86 -10.88
N THR A 82 9.92 -6.92 -10.67
CA THR A 82 10.34 -8.30 -10.91
C THR A 82 9.24 -9.03 -11.66
N GLU A 83 9.58 -9.65 -12.77
CA GLU A 83 8.65 -10.45 -13.52
C GLU A 83 8.43 -11.80 -12.83
N VAL A 84 7.18 -12.15 -12.65
CA VAL A 84 6.74 -13.44 -12.12
C VAL A 84 5.69 -14.00 -13.09
N THR A 85 5.23 -15.20 -12.84
CA THR A 85 4.22 -15.81 -13.72
C THR A 85 2.94 -14.95 -13.73
N GLY A 86 2.63 -14.37 -14.90
CA GLY A 86 1.41 -13.62 -15.13
C GLY A 86 1.41 -12.18 -14.65
N SER A 87 2.52 -11.67 -14.13
CA SER A 87 2.56 -10.28 -13.65
C SER A 87 3.99 -9.77 -13.46
N THR A 88 4.10 -8.47 -13.23
CA THR A 88 5.33 -7.82 -12.75
C THR A 88 5.00 -7.17 -11.42
N ILE A 89 5.80 -7.41 -10.41
CA ILE A 89 5.52 -6.95 -9.05
C ILE A 89 6.69 -6.14 -8.50
N ALA A 90 6.39 -5.22 -7.59
CA ALA A 90 7.39 -4.52 -6.79
C ALA A 90 6.85 -4.38 -5.37
N GLN A 91 7.73 -4.31 -4.38
CA GLN A 91 7.33 -4.24 -2.99
C GLN A 91 8.05 -3.08 -2.31
N LEU A 92 7.32 -2.32 -1.51
CA LEU A 92 7.86 -1.17 -0.79
C LEU A 92 7.42 -1.16 0.66
N ASN A 93 8.20 -0.45 1.46
CA ASN A 93 7.91 -0.19 2.87
C ASN A 93 7.06 1.07 2.96
N ASP A 94 5.88 0.98 3.61
CA ASP A 94 4.98 2.13 3.74
C ASP A 94 5.39 3.10 4.85
N THR A 95 6.48 2.80 5.57
CA THR A 95 7.01 3.55 6.71
C THR A 95 6.15 3.47 7.98
N CYS A 96 5.05 2.73 7.95
CA CYS A 96 4.15 2.55 9.09
C CYS A 96 4.14 1.11 9.62
N GLY A 97 5.10 0.30 9.21
CA GLY A 97 5.22 -1.09 9.66
C GLY A 97 4.57 -2.10 8.74
N ASN A 98 4.22 -1.72 7.51
CA ASN A 98 3.65 -2.61 6.51
C ASN A 98 4.52 -2.65 5.26
N LEU A 99 4.46 -3.78 4.57
CA LEU A 99 4.94 -3.88 3.20
C LEU A 99 3.76 -3.79 2.25
N ILE A 100 3.92 -3.07 1.17
CA ILE A 100 2.89 -2.90 0.15
C ILE A 100 3.44 -3.41 -1.17
N GLN A 101 2.63 -4.18 -1.89
CA GLN A 101 2.99 -4.71 -3.19
C GLN A 101 2.18 -4.00 -4.27
N ILE A 102 2.86 -3.56 -5.32
CA ILE A 102 2.18 -3.05 -6.53
C ILE A 102 2.36 -4.08 -7.63
N VAL A 103 1.31 -4.29 -8.40
CA VAL A 103 1.20 -5.40 -9.35
C VAL A 103 0.70 -4.89 -10.69
N GLN A 104 1.43 -5.23 -11.74
CA GLN A 104 0.98 -5.04 -13.11
C GLN A 104 0.72 -6.41 -13.72
N LEU A 105 -0.55 -6.69 -14.04
CA LEU A 105 -0.92 -7.95 -14.66
C LEU A 105 -0.38 -8.01 -16.09
N ALA A 106 0.10 -9.17 -16.47
CA ALA A 106 0.51 -9.40 -17.85
C ALA A 106 -0.73 -9.37 -18.75
N ARG A 107 -0.58 -8.74 -19.91
CA ARG A 107 -1.64 -8.64 -20.92
C ARG A 107 -1.16 -9.39 -22.16
N TRP A 108 -1.86 -10.46 -22.50
CA TRP A 108 -1.62 -11.24 -23.70
C TRP A 108 -2.89 -11.46 -24.49
#